data_c6adcf75e36a09b438bff506bffc2b44
#
_entry.id   c6adcf75e36a09b438bff506bffc2b44
#
_cell.length_a   1.000
_cell.length_b   1.000
_cell.length_c   1.000
_cell.angle_alpha   90.00
_cell.angle_beta   90.00
_cell.angle_gamma   90.00
#
_symmetry.space_group_name_H-M   'P 1'
#
loop_
_entity.id
_entity.type
_entity.pdbx_description
1 polymer ?
#
loop_
_entity_poly.entity_id
_entity_poly.type
_entity_poly.pdbx_seq_one_letter_code
_entity_poly.pdbx_strand_id
1 'polypeptide(L)'
;MKVACVQLSSGENYEKNCSDIIKFIFKAIKQKADLIITPETSSMMTIDKKKLFKFSFEMHKDPLLKDLKKISQIHKKWILIGSLSIRVGKKLRNRSILIGPNGKIKTFYDKINMFDVVVSRKEQHKESKVYTAGKKLVSTRLPWGNLGLTICYDLRFPELYRKLSKKNLHFITVPSAFTKITGEKHWLELLKARAIENFCFIFAPNQTGKNNSKRETYGHSTIISPDGKILKLKKSGKGIIQCKINPQEGMKLRKIIPSL
;
A
#
# COMPACT_ATOMS: atom_id res chain seq x y z
N MET A 1 9.48 -12.54 -10.77
CA MET A 1 8.14 -12.59 -10.15
C MET A 1 7.18 -11.68 -10.90
N LYS A 2 5.87 -11.91 -10.81
CA LYS A 2 4.84 -11.05 -11.39
C LYS A 2 4.07 -10.33 -10.28
N VAL A 3 4.15 -9.02 -10.23
CA VAL A 3 3.49 -8.19 -9.23
C VAL A 3 2.27 -7.49 -9.82
N ALA A 4 1.18 -7.37 -9.04
CA ALA A 4 -0.01 -6.62 -9.38
C ALA A 4 -0.30 -5.56 -8.31
N CYS A 5 -0.50 -4.31 -8.75
CA CYS A 5 -1.02 -3.23 -7.93
C CYS A 5 -2.48 -2.94 -8.31
N VAL A 6 -3.36 -2.97 -7.33
CA VAL A 6 -4.79 -2.68 -7.50
C VAL A 6 -5.02 -1.19 -7.28
N GLN A 7 -5.73 -0.54 -8.19
CA GLN A 7 -6.26 0.82 -8.02
C GLN A 7 -7.74 0.73 -7.65
N LEU A 8 -8.11 1.26 -6.49
CA LEU A 8 -9.47 1.28 -5.97
C LEU A 8 -10.03 2.71 -5.91
N SER A 9 -11.33 2.81 -5.76
CA SER A 9 -12.03 4.04 -5.39
C SER A 9 -12.93 3.72 -4.20
N SER A 10 -12.28 3.44 -3.07
CA SER A 10 -12.99 3.09 -1.84
C SER A 10 -13.70 4.32 -1.29
N GLY A 11 -14.91 4.14 -0.84
CA GLY A 11 -15.75 5.17 -0.27
C GLY A 11 -16.32 4.76 1.08
N GLU A 12 -17.54 5.23 1.37
CA GLU A 12 -18.20 5.05 2.65
C GLU A 12 -19.06 3.77 2.75
N ASN A 13 -19.12 2.96 1.70
CA ASN A 13 -19.84 1.68 1.70
C ASN A 13 -18.84 0.54 1.85
N TYR A 14 -18.76 -0.04 3.06
CA TYR A 14 -17.83 -1.10 3.43
C TYR A 14 -18.01 -2.35 2.56
N GLU A 15 -19.25 -2.82 2.39
CA GLU A 15 -19.57 -4.05 1.67
C GLU A 15 -19.17 -3.95 0.19
N LYS A 16 -19.49 -2.81 -0.44
CA LYS A 16 -19.07 -2.52 -1.82
C LYS A 16 -17.56 -2.47 -1.97
N ASN A 17 -16.86 -1.84 -1.02
CA ASN A 17 -15.40 -1.77 -1.05
C ASN A 17 -14.79 -3.16 -0.92
N CYS A 18 -15.29 -4.01 -0.01
CA CYS A 18 -14.84 -5.40 0.15
C CYS A 18 -15.09 -6.23 -1.13
N SER A 19 -16.26 -6.09 -1.75
CA SER A 19 -16.58 -6.73 -3.02
C SER A 19 -15.62 -6.29 -4.14
N ASP A 20 -15.34 -5.00 -4.27
CA ASP A 20 -14.37 -4.48 -5.25
C ASP A 20 -12.95 -5.02 -4.99
N ILE A 21 -12.50 -5.08 -3.74
CA ILE A 21 -11.19 -5.67 -3.37
C ILE A 21 -11.10 -7.10 -3.84
N ILE A 22 -12.06 -7.95 -3.48
CA ILE A 22 -12.11 -9.36 -3.84
C ILE A 22 -12.14 -9.53 -5.36
N LYS A 23 -12.99 -8.78 -6.06
CA LYS A 23 -13.08 -8.77 -7.53
C LYS A 23 -11.74 -8.50 -8.21
N PHE A 24 -11.00 -7.47 -7.77
CA PHE A 24 -9.73 -7.12 -8.39
C PHE A 24 -8.60 -8.07 -8.00
N ILE A 25 -8.65 -8.66 -6.80
CA ILE A 25 -7.73 -9.75 -6.41
C ILE A 25 -7.93 -10.95 -7.32
N PHE A 26 -9.17 -11.41 -7.57
CA PHE A 26 -9.43 -12.50 -8.52
C PHE A 26 -8.98 -12.16 -9.94
N LYS A 27 -9.18 -10.90 -10.37
CA LYS A 27 -8.66 -10.46 -11.68
C LYS A 27 -7.14 -10.58 -11.76
N ALA A 28 -6.41 -10.20 -10.71
CA ALA A 28 -4.96 -10.33 -10.65
C ALA A 28 -4.51 -11.81 -10.60
N ILE A 29 -5.24 -12.66 -9.88
CA ILE A 29 -5.00 -14.12 -9.82
C ILE A 29 -5.19 -14.74 -11.21
N LYS A 30 -6.29 -14.42 -11.91
CA LYS A 30 -6.56 -14.89 -13.29
C LYS A 30 -5.43 -14.50 -14.25
N GLN A 31 -4.82 -13.34 -14.03
CA GLN A 31 -3.67 -12.86 -14.79
C GLN A 31 -2.32 -13.37 -14.27
N LYS A 32 -2.31 -14.39 -13.39
CA LYS A 32 -1.12 -15.10 -12.88
C LYS A 32 -0.16 -14.20 -12.07
N ALA A 33 -0.67 -13.22 -11.31
CA ALA A 33 0.15 -12.47 -10.37
C ALA A 33 0.65 -13.37 -9.23
N ASP A 34 1.87 -13.13 -8.76
CA ASP A 34 2.49 -13.84 -7.62
C ASP A 34 2.26 -13.06 -6.31
N LEU A 35 2.38 -11.72 -6.39
CA LEU A 35 2.13 -10.77 -5.30
C LEU A 35 1.07 -9.75 -5.74
N ILE A 36 0.01 -9.59 -4.96
CA ILE A 36 -1.10 -8.68 -5.22
C ILE A 36 -1.16 -7.66 -4.09
N ILE A 37 -1.20 -6.36 -4.42
CA ILE A 37 -1.13 -5.28 -3.45
C ILE A 37 -2.32 -4.35 -3.65
N THR A 38 -3.11 -4.10 -2.59
CA THR A 38 -4.20 -3.12 -2.60
C THR A 38 -3.74 -1.76 -2.04
N PRO A 39 -4.46 -0.65 -2.26
CA PRO A 39 -4.07 0.66 -1.75
C PRO A 39 -4.33 0.84 -0.24
N GLU A 40 -3.97 2.00 0.30
CA GLU A 40 -4.28 2.42 1.67
C GLU A 40 -5.80 2.54 1.89
N THR A 41 -6.27 2.29 3.12
CA THR A 41 -7.70 2.39 3.54
C THR A 41 -8.66 1.65 2.60
N SER A 42 -8.24 0.45 2.18
CA SER A 42 -8.92 -0.31 1.12
C SER A 42 -10.40 -0.57 1.42
N SER A 43 -10.76 -0.89 2.69
CA SER A 43 -12.13 -1.28 3.05
C SER A 43 -13.05 -0.10 3.38
N MET A 44 -12.50 1.06 3.78
CA MET A 44 -13.33 2.19 4.24
C MET A 44 -12.59 3.52 4.12
N MET A 45 -13.21 4.49 3.43
CA MET A 45 -12.77 5.88 3.41
C MET A 45 -13.94 6.79 3.78
N THR A 46 -14.04 7.15 5.05
CA THR A 46 -15.11 8.00 5.59
C THR A 46 -14.57 9.11 6.49
N ILE A 47 -15.30 10.20 6.59
CA ILE A 47 -15.07 11.29 7.55
C ILE A 47 -15.86 11.06 8.85
N ASP A 48 -16.85 10.16 8.82
CA ASP A 48 -17.64 9.79 9.99
C ASP A 48 -16.87 8.80 10.87
N LYS A 49 -16.44 9.29 12.05
CA LYS A 49 -15.70 8.47 13.01
C LYS A 49 -16.53 7.30 13.55
N LYS A 50 -17.82 7.49 13.81
CA LYS A 50 -18.69 6.40 14.33
C LYS A 50 -18.77 5.27 13.31
N LYS A 51 -18.97 5.62 12.03
CA LYS A 51 -18.98 4.69 10.92
C LYS A 51 -17.63 3.99 10.74
N LEU A 52 -16.51 4.72 10.82
CA LEU A 52 -15.18 4.14 10.77
C LEU A 52 -14.97 3.11 11.88
N PHE A 53 -15.30 3.45 13.13
CA PHE A 53 -15.16 2.53 14.26
C PHE A 53 -16.09 1.32 14.15
N LYS A 54 -17.31 1.48 13.62
CA LYS A 54 -18.25 0.37 13.36
C LYS A 54 -17.63 -0.69 12.43
N PHE A 55 -16.94 -0.26 11.38
CA PHE A 55 -16.33 -1.12 10.37
C PHE A 55 -14.81 -1.33 10.55
N SER A 56 -14.29 -1.04 11.74
CA SER A 56 -12.92 -1.37 12.14
C SER A 56 -12.96 -2.53 13.14
N PHE A 57 -12.31 -3.63 12.79
CA PHE A 57 -12.31 -4.85 13.57
C PHE A 57 -10.92 -5.11 14.18
N GLU A 58 -10.87 -5.93 15.21
CA GLU A 58 -9.61 -6.55 15.62
C GLU A 58 -9.11 -7.47 14.51
N MET A 59 -7.80 -7.57 14.33
CA MET A 59 -7.22 -8.25 13.16
C MET A 59 -7.70 -9.70 13.00
N HIS A 60 -7.94 -10.42 14.10
CA HIS A 60 -8.42 -11.81 14.07
C HIS A 60 -9.93 -11.94 13.82
N LYS A 61 -10.70 -10.85 13.99
CA LYS A 61 -12.16 -10.78 13.80
C LYS A 61 -12.56 -10.12 12.47
N ASP A 62 -11.59 -9.57 11.72
CA ASP A 62 -11.89 -8.85 10.48
C ASP A 62 -12.42 -9.81 9.40
N PRO A 63 -13.66 -9.61 8.91
CA PRO A 63 -14.30 -10.53 7.95
C PRO A 63 -13.58 -10.52 6.59
N LEU A 64 -13.13 -9.35 6.12
CA LEU A 64 -12.38 -9.25 4.86
C LEU A 64 -11.05 -10.02 4.96
N LEU A 65 -10.32 -9.89 6.06
CA LEU A 65 -9.08 -10.66 6.24
C LEU A 65 -9.34 -12.17 6.29
N LYS A 66 -10.46 -12.60 6.87
CA LYS A 66 -10.86 -14.01 6.87
C LYS A 66 -11.00 -14.54 5.45
N ASP A 67 -11.70 -13.80 4.58
CA ASP A 67 -11.90 -14.19 3.17
C ASP A 67 -10.60 -14.15 2.38
N LEU A 68 -9.78 -13.10 2.56
CA LEU A 68 -8.51 -12.97 1.85
C LEU A 68 -7.48 -14.02 2.27
N LYS A 69 -7.50 -14.49 3.50
CA LYS A 69 -6.69 -15.64 3.97
C LYS A 69 -7.10 -16.93 3.24
N LYS A 70 -8.41 -17.19 3.08
CA LYS A 70 -8.91 -18.34 2.30
C LYS A 70 -8.50 -18.22 0.82
N ILE A 71 -8.71 -17.06 0.19
CA ILE A 71 -8.33 -16.81 -1.21
C ILE A 71 -6.83 -17.03 -1.41
N SER A 72 -6.01 -16.46 -0.53
CA SER A 72 -4.54 -16.64 -0.55
C SER A 72 -4.15 -18.12 -0.47
N GLN A 73 -4.77 -18.88 0.43
CA GLN A 73 -4.50 -20.31 0.64
C GLN A 73 -4.91 -21.16 -0.56
N ILE A 74 -6.12 -20.96 -1.10
CA ILE A 74 -6.65 -21.71 -2.24
C ILE A 74 -5.81 -21.48 -3.50
N HIS A 75 -5.51 -20.22 -3.78
CA HIS A 75 -4.82 -19.82 -5.02
C HIS A 75 -3.29 -19.76 -4.88
N LYS A 76 -2.73 -20.05 -3.70
CA LYS A 76 -1.29 -20.02 -3.41
C LYS A 76 -0.63 -18.68 -3.80
N LYS A 77 -1.28 -17.54 -3.43
CA LYS A 77 -0.82 -16.19 -3.77
C LYS A 77 -0.43 -15.40 -2.53
N TRP A 78 0.56 -14.51 -2.70
CA TRP A 78 0.85 -13.48 -1.72
C TRP A 78 -0.11 -12.31 -1.91
N ILE A 79 -0.76 -11.89 -0.81
CA ILE A 79 -1.69 -10.75 -0.83
C ILE A 79 -1.26 -9.75 0.24
N LEU A 80 -0.94 -8.53 -0.17
CA LEU A 80 -0.71 -7.42 0.74
C LEU A 80 -1.90 -6.47 0.69
N ILE A 81 -2.65 -6.42 1.78
CA ILE A 81 -3.65 -5.37 1.98
C ILE A 81 -2.90 -4.11 2.37
N GLY A 82 -2.97 -3.11 1.50
CA GLY A 82 -2.19 -1.88 1.62
C GLY A 82 -2.46 -1.14 2.91
N SER A 83 -3.73 -1.00 3.31
CA SER A 83 -4.07 -0.94 4.72
C SER A 83 -5.56 -1.14 5.02
N LEU A 84 -5.81 -1.50 6.28
CA LEU A 84 -7.11 -1.52 6.95
C LEU A 84 -7.03 -0.69 8.24
N SER A 85 -8.19 -0.21 8.68
CA SER A 85 -8.36 0.36 10.02
C SER A 85 -8.54 -0.76 11.03
N ILE A 86 -7.47 -1.14 11.72
CA ILE A 86 -7.47 -2.25 12.68
C ILE A 86 -7.64 -1.72 14.08
N ARG A 87 -8.62 -2.28 14.82
CA ARG A 87 -8.86 -1.96 16.23
C ARG A 87 -7.83 -2.66 17.12
N VAL A 88 -7.20 -1.87 17.99
CA VAL A 88 -6.27 -2.34 19.02
C VAL A 88 -6.68 -1.69 20.34
N GLY A 89 -7.41 -2.42 21.16
CA GLY A 89 -8.09 -1.89 22.34
C GLY A 89 -9.11 -0.80 21.96
N LYS A 90 -8.98 0.39 22.57
CA LYS A 90 -9.86 1.55 22.29
C LYS A 90 -9.39 2.44 21.13
N LYS A 91 -8.30 2.08 20.43
CA LYS A 91 -7.67 2.89 19.38
C LYS A 91 -7.65 2.17 18.05
N LEU A 92 -7.42 2.91 16.97
CA LEU A 92 -7.22 2.35 15.64
C LEU A 92 -5.76 2.43 15.20
N ARG A 93 -5.36 1.48 14.35
CA ARG A 93 -4.10 1.46 13.59
C ARG A 93 -4.41 1.49 12.10
N ASN A 94 -3.70 2.31 11.36
CA ASN A 94 -3.65 2.24 9.90
C ASN A 94 -2.62 1.16 9.56
N ARG A 95 -3.08 -0.08 9.28
CA ARG A 95 -2.25 -1.29 9.26
C ARG A 95 -2.20 -1.93 7.87
N SER A 96 -1.00 -2.05 7.32
CA SER A 96 -0.71 -2.89 6.17
C SER A 96 -0.48 -4.34 6.61
N ILE A 97 -1.07 -5.32 5.90
CA ILE A 97 -1.07 -6.72 6.32
C ILE A 97 -0.68 -7.62 5.15
N LEU A 98 0.39 -8.39 5.31
CA LEU A 98 0.85 -9.36 4.31
C LEU A 98 0.38 -10.77 4.66
N ILE A 99 -0.37 -11.36 3.75
CA ILE A 99 -0.87 -12.74 3.82
C ILE A 99 -0.02 -13.63 2.92
N GLY A 100 0.51 -14.71 3.45
CA GLY A 100 1.31 -15.70 2.71
C GLY A 100 0.44 -16.74 2.01
N PRO A 101 0.97 -17.51 1.05
CA PRO A 101 0.25 -18.48 0.23
C PRO A 101 -0.32 -19.69 1.02
N ASN A 102 -0.01 -19.78 2.30
CA ASN A 102 -0.60 -20.73 3.24
C ASN A 102 -1.83 -20.17 3.99
N GLY A 103 -2.30 -18.98 3.63
CA GLY A 103 -3.42 -18.29 4.30
C GLY A 103 -3.08 -17.69 5.66
N LYS A 104 -1.82 -17.76 6.11
CA LYS A 104 -1.40 -17.16 7.38
C LYS A 104 -0.88 -15.73 7.18
N ILE A 105 -1.10 -14.87 8.18
CA ILE A 105 -0.48 -13.54 8.19
C ILE A 105 1.03 -13.73 8.38
N LYS A 106 1.80 -13.27 7.41
CA LYS A 106 3.27 -13.33 7.44
C LYS A 106 3.85 -12.22 8.31
N THR A 107 3.34 -11.01 8.14
CA THR A 107 3.74 -9.81 8.89
C THR A 107 2.71 -8.69 8.71
N PHE A 108 2.83 -7.64 9.52
CA PHE A 108 2.05 -6.41 9.36
C PHE A 108 2.91 -5.19 9.71
N TYR A 109 2.49 -4.04 9.23
CA TYR A 109 3.12 -2.74 9.49
C TYR A 109 2.06 -1.72 9.89
N ASP A 110 2.26 -1.04 11.01
CA ASP A 110 1.46 0.11 11.44
C ASP A 110 2.13 1.39 10.93
N LYS A 111 1.40 2.22 10.21
CA LYS A 111 1.86 3.49 9.67
C LYS A 111 2.54 4.31 10.75
N ILE A 112 3.76 4.79 10.49
CA ILE A 112 4.55 5.57 11.44
C ILE A 112 4.20 7.06 11.34
N ASN A 113 4.19 7.62 10.13
CA ASN A 113 3.99 9.04 9.91
C ASN A 113 2.51 9.33 9.64
N MET A 114 1.86 10.01 10.58
CA MET A 114 0.45 10.38 10.46
C MET A 114 0.28 11.60 9.54
N PHE A 115 -0.77 11.55 8.72
CA PHE A 115 -1.08 12.62 7.77
C PHE A 115 -1.83 13.77 8.47
N ASP A 116 -1.08 14.58 9.23
CA ASP A 116 -1.59 15.77 9.92
C ASP A 116 -1.13 17.00 9.13
N VAL A 117 -1.96 17.45 8.19
CA VAL A 117 -1.58 18.50 7.23
C VAL A 117 -2.73 19.42 6.87
N VAL A 118 -2.39 20.62 6.44
CA VAL A 118 -3.27 21.56 5.76
C VAL A 118 -2.87 21.54 4.28
N VAL A 119 -3.68 20.86 3.45
CA VAL A 119 -3.44 20.75 1.99
C VAL A 119 -3.90 22.01 1.28
N SER A 120 -5.02 22.58 1.72
CA SER A 120 -5.58 23.83 1.23
C SER A 120 -6.49 24.45 2.30
N ARG A 121 -7.00 25.68 2.04
CA ARG A 121 -8.01 26.30 2.93
C ARG A 121 -9.25 25.43 3.14
N LYS A 122 -9.60 24.56 2.17
CA LYS A 122 -10.79 23.68 2.20
C LYS A 122 -10.46 22.22 2.57
N GLU A 123 -9.20 21.82 2.56
CA GLU A 123 -8.79 20.44 2.80
C GLU A 123 -7.71 20.35 3.88
N GLN A 124 -8.12 19.86 5.04
CA GLN A 124 -7.26 19.61 6.20
C GLN A 124 -7.43 18.18 6.69
N HIS A 125 -6.37 17.56 7.11
CA HIS A 125 -6.35 16.21 7.65
C HIS A 125 -5.67 16.21 9.02
N LYS A 126 -6.22 15.43 9.96
CA LYS A 126 -5.63 15.15 11.28
C LYS A 126 -5.78 13.67 11.59
N GLU A 127 -4.96 12.85 10.92
CA GLU A 127 -5.00 11.39 11.01
C GLU A 127 -4.71 10.92 12.45
N SER A 128 -3.81 11.60 13.17
CA SER A 128 -3.46 11.30 14.57
C SER A 128 -4.63 11.41 15.55
N LYS A 129 -5.70 12.13 15.21
CA LYS A 129 -6.93 12.19 16.03
C LYS A 129 -7.71 10.87 16.03
N VAL A 130 -7.43 9.98 15.09
CA VAL A 130 -8.17 8.72 14.88
C VAL A 130 -7.26 7.52 15.04
N TYR A 131 -6.06 7.58 14.48
CA TYR A 131 -5.11 6.49 14.48
C TYR A 131 -3.94 6.77 15.41
N THR A 132 -3.43 5.72 16.02
CA THR A 132 -2.17 5.77 16.78
C THR A 132 -1.03 5.32 15.87
N ALA A 133 0.03 6.10 15.81
CA ALA A 133 1.22 5.82 15.01
C ALA A 133 1.93 4.52 15.42
N GLY A 134 2.46 3.82 14.41
CA GLY A 134 3.41 2.72 14.60
C GLY A 134 4.77 3.24 15.08
N LYS A 135 5.64 2.31 15.50
CA LYS A 135 6.99 2.63 15.99
C LYS A 135 8.09 1.80 15.33
N LYS A 136 7.71 0.73 14.60
CA LYS A 136 8.67 -0.25 14.08
C LYS A 136 8.74 -0.20 12.55
N LEU A 137 9.96 -0.14 12.03
CA LEU A 137 10.22 -0.43 10.62
C LEU A 137 10.08 -1.91 10.36
N VAL A 138 9.34 -2.28 9.33
CA VAL A 138 9.04 -3.67 9.00
C VAL A 138 9.55 -4.03 7.61
N SER A 139 10.35 -5.09 7.58
CA SER A 139 10.70 -5.80 6.35
C SER A 139 10.51 -7.30 6.55
N THR A 140 10.30 -8.03 5.46
CA THR A 140 10.11 -9.47 5.50
C THR A 140 10.69 -10.15 4.27
N ARG A 141 11.13 -11.39 4.43
CA ARG A 141 11.62 -12.23 3.32
C ARG A 141 10.44 -12.80 2.53
N LEU A 142 10.47 -12.60 1.22
CA LEU A 142 9.66 -13.31 0.23
C LEU A 142 10.56 -14.30 -0.55
N PRO A 143 9.98 -15.25 -1.32
CA PRO A 143 10.79 -16.16 -2.15
C PRO A 143 11.71 -15.43 -3.14
N TRP A 144 11.37 -14.21 -3.52
CA TRP A 144 12.07 -13.42 -4.54
C TRP A 144 13.01 -12.35 -3.97
N GLY A 145 13.02 -12.13 -2.67
CA GLY A 145 13.83 -11.10 -2.02
C GLY A 145 13.12 -10.42 -0.84
N ASN A 146 13.78 -9.45 -0.24
CA ASN A 146 13.27 -8.75 0.94
C ASN A 146 12.34 -7.61 0.53
N LEU A 147 11.18 -7.53 1.20
CA LEU A 147 10.12 -6.54 1.02
C LEU A 147 10.09 -5.60 2.23
N GLY A 148 10.19 -4.29 2.00
CA GLY A 148 9.93 -3.24 2.98
C GLY A 148 8.47 -2.77 2.90
N LEU A 149 7.85 -2.51 4.05
CA LEU A 149 6.49 -2.02 4.16
C LEU A 149 6.46 -0.56 4.58
N THR A 150 5.75 0.27 3.82
CA THR A 150 5.43 1.66 4.16
C THR A 150 3.97 1.96 3.81
N ILE A 151 3.42 3.10 4.25
CA ILE A 151 2.07 3.53 3.91
C ILE A 151 2.06 5.03 3.61
N CYS A 152 1.69 5.41 2.38
CA CYS A 152 1.27 6.74 1.94
C CYS A 152 2.20 7.89 2.40
N TYR A 153 1.84 8.58 3.49
CA TYR A 153 2.57 9.75 4.00
C TYR A 153 4.01 9.45 4.39
N ASP A 154 4.33 8.18 4.73
CA ASP A 154 5.71 7.72 4.94
C ASP A 154 6.62 8.04 3.75
N LEU A 155 6.04 8.15 2.52
CA LEU A 155 6.76 8.51 1.29
C LEU A 155 7.55 9.83 1.41
N ARG A 156 7.11 10.75 2.27
CA ARG A 156 7.75 12.06 2.46
C ARG A 156 8.96 12.03 3.38
N PHE A 157 9.27 10.90 4.01
CA PHE A 157 10.32 10.73 5.00
C PHE A 157 11.46 9.86 4.46
N PRO A 158 12.47 10.45 3.76
CA PRO A 158 13.55 9.69 3.11
C PRO A 158 14.35 8.85 4.09
N GLU A 159 14.53 9.30 5.31
CA GLU A 159 15.24 8.59 6.37
C GLU A 159 14.60 7.24 6.74
N LEU A 160 13.26 7.13 6.63
CA LEU A 160 12.55 5.86 6.83
C LEU A 160 12.95 4.85 5.76
N TYR A 161 12.98 5.27 4.50
CA TYR A 161 13.37 4.44 3.36
C TYR A 161 14.85 4.05 3.44
N ARG A 162 15.72 4.99 3.77
CA ARG A 162 17.15 4.75 3.94
C ARG A 162 17.43 3.75 5.07
N LYS A 163 16.75 3.85 6.21
CA LYS A 163 16.84 2.87 7.30
C LYS A 163 16.32 1.48 6.89
N LEU A 164 15.24 1.42 6.10
CA LEU A 164 14.74 0.16 5.57
C LEU A 164 15.72 -0.48 4.58
N SER A 165 16.35 0.31 3.69
CA SER A 165 17.25 -0.20 2.65
C SER A 165 18.50 -0.91 3.22
N LYS A 166 18.95 -0.54 4.43
CA LYS A 166 20.02 -1.26 5.16
C LYS A 166 19.70 -2.73 5.43
N LYS A 167 18.46 -3.17 5.24
CA LYS A 167 18.02 -4.58 5.35
C LYS A 167 18.07 -5.34 4.02
N ASN A 168 18.91 -4.92 3.07
CA ASN A 168 19.06 -5.53 1.74
C ASN A 168 17.73 -5.71 1.01
N LEU A 169 16.92 -4.64 0.95
CA LEU A 169 15.62 -4.69 0.30
C LEU A 169 15.75 -4.82 -1.22
N HIS A 170 14.82 -5.55 -1.81
CA HIS A 170 14.60 -5.66 -3.25
C HIS A 170 13.38 -4.86 -3.66
N PHE A 171 12.40 -4.76 -2.76
CA PHE A 171 11.09 -4.17 -3.00
C PHE A 171 10.66 -3.30 -1.84
N ILE A 172 9.95 -2.22 -2.12
CA ILE A 172 9.25 -1.41 -1.13
C ILE A 172 7.81 -1.19 -1.61
N THR A 173 6.84 -1.42 -0.72
CA THR A 173 5.43 -1.11 -0.99
C THR A 173 5.06 0.24 -0.44
N VAL A 174 4.29 1.02 -1.23
CA VAL A 174 3.81 2.36 -0.89
C VAL A 174 2.30 2.45 -1.19
N PRO A 175 1.47 1.60 -0.55
CA PRO A 175 0.03 1.70 -0.71
C PRO A 175 -0.45 3.04 -0.18
N SER A 176 -1.30 3.71 -0.95
CA SER A 176 -1.63 5.11 -0.69
C SER A 176 -3.09 5.45 -0.94
N ALA A 177 -3.52 6.52 -0.28
CA ALA A 177 -4.70 7.31 -0.61
C ALA A 177 -4.26 8.77 -0.77
N PHE A 178 -3.35 9.01 -1.71
CA PHE A 178 -2.70 10.30 -1.93
C PHE A 178 -3.70 11.32 -2.46
N THR A 179 -3.75 12.51 -1.85
CA THR A 179 -4.69 13.56 -2.27
C THR A 179 -4.38 14.03 -3.69
N LYS A 180 -5.40 14.42 -4.46
CA LYS A 180 -5.22 14.87 -5.84
C LYS A 180 -4.27 16.06 -5.91
N ILE A 181 -4.49 17.09 -5.09
CA ILE A 181 -3.69 18.33 -5.10
C ILE A 181 -2.19 18.06 -4.91
N THR A 182 -1.82 17.26 -3.91
CA THR A 182 -0.41 16.96 -3.67
C THR A 182 0.11 15.86 -4.58
N GLY A 183 -0.77 15.00 -5.08
CA GLY A 183 -0.44 13.93 -6.00
C GLY A 183 0.06 14.43 -7.34
N GLU A 184 -0.61 15.43 -7.90
CA GLU A 184 -0.23 16.07 -9.17
C GLU A 184 1.21 16.63 -9.14
N LYS A 185 1.65 17.12 -7.99
CA LYS A 185 2.95 17.78 -7.84
C LYS A 185 4.07 16.84 -7.35
N HIS A 186 3.74 15.84 -6.51
CA HIS A 186 4.77 15.15 -5.72
C HIS A 186 4.79 13.63 -5.89
N TRP A 187 3.67 13.00 -6.30
CA TRP A 187 3.52 11.55 -6.22
C TRP A 187 4.58 10.77 -6.99
N LEU A 188 4.67 11.01 -8.30
CA LEU A 188 5.61 10.27 -9.14
C LEU A 188 7.07 10.64 -8.86
N GLU A 189 7.34 11.91 -8.59
CA GLU A 189 8.69 12.38 -8.31
C GLU A 189 9.26 11.77 -7.02
N LEU A 190 8.46 11.74 -5.94
CA LEU A 190 8.90 11.10 -4.70
C LEU A 190 9.08 9.59 -4.85
N LEU A 191 8.18 8.90 -5.56
CA LEU A 191 8.32 7.46 -5.78
C LEU A 191 9.56 7.11 -6.59
N LYS A 192 9.88 7.87 -7.65
CA LYS A 192 11.12 7.71 -8.43
C LYS A 192 12.34 7.94 -7.54
N ALA A 193 12.35 9.01 -6.74
CA ALA A 193 13.44 9.30 -5.82
C ALA A 193 13.67 8.11 -4.86
N ARG A 194 12.59 7.56 -4.24
CA ARG A 194 12.70 6.38 -3.35
C ARG A 194 13.21 5.14 -4.07
N ALA A 195 12.87 4.95 -5.35
CA ALA A 195 13.38 3.83 -6.13
C ALA A 195 14.90 3.99 -6.37
N ILE A 196 15.32 5.15 -6.87
CA ILE A 196 16.69 5.46 -7.27
C ILE A 196 17.64 5.44 -6.06
N GLU A 197 17.32 6.21 -5.03
CA GLU A 197 18.20 6.36 -3.85
C GLU A 197 18.39 5.08 -3.04
N ASN A 198 17.46 4.11 -3.15
CA ASN A 198 17.50 2.86 -2.41
C ASN A 198 17.70 1.61 -3.30
N PHE A 199 17.80 1.79 -4.62
CA PHE A 199 17.91 0.72 -5.62
C PHE A 199 16.89 -0.40 -5.40
N CYS A 200 15.62 -0.02 -5.19
CA CYS A 200 14.52 -0.95 -4.93
C CYS A 200 13.40 -0.75 -5.95
N PHE A 201 12.73 -1.85 -6.32
CA PHE A 201 11.44 -1.71 -6.98
C PHE A 201 10.44 -1.04 -6.02
N ILE A 202 9.66 -0.11 -6.55
CA ILE A 202 8.55 0.52 -5.81
C ILE A 202 7.23 0.00 -6.36
N PHE A 203 6.38 -0.52 -5.46
CA PHE A 203 5.02 -0.96 -5.74
C PHE A 203 4.04 -0.03 -5.03
N ALA A 204 3.41 0.86 -5.79
CA ALA A 204 2.63 1.95 -5.26
C ALA A 204 1.17 1.94 -5.77
N PRO A 205 0.31 1.03 -5.26
CA PRO A 205 -1.11 1.09 -5.50
C PRO A 205 -1.71 2.31 -4.79
N ASN A 206 -2.62 3.02 -5.46
CA ASN A 206 -3.22 4.24 -4.93
C ASN A 206 -4.74 4.23 -5.08
N GLN A 207 -5.44 4.92 -4.19
CA GLN A 207 -6.86 5.24 -4.34
C GLN A 207 -7.05 6.29 -5.43
N THR A 208 -8.23 6.27 -6.10
CA THR A 208 -8.54 7.19 -7.20
C THR A 208 -9.93 7.78 -7.05
N GLY A 209 -10.09 9.00 -7.57
CA GLY A 209 -11.38 9.68 -7.71
C GLY A 209 -11.95 10.21 -6.39
N LYS A 210 -13.23 10.57 -6.42
CA LYS A 210 -13.94 11.13 -5.26
C LYS A 210 -14.34 10.01 -4.29
N ASN A 211 -13.70 9.98 -3.12
CA ASN A 211 -13.89 8.92 -2.12
C ASN A 211 -15.00 9.27 -1.10
N ASN A 212 -15.13 10.54 -0.76
CA ASN A 212 -16.19 11.09 0.06
C ASN A 212 -16.40 12.58 -0.26
N SER A 213 -17.23 13.28 0.51
CA SER A 213 -17.56 14.69 0.27
C SER A 213 -16.39 15.66 0.37
N LYS A 214 -15.32 15.28 1.10
CA LYS A 214 -14.15 16.13 1.39
C LYS A 214 -12.83 15.62 0.82
N ARG A 215 -12.81 14.45 0.16
CA ARG A 215 -11.55 13.84 -0.29
C ARG A 215 -11.65 13.33 -1.72
N GLU A 216 -10.73 13.78 -2.54
CA GLU A 216 -10.43 13.25 -3.86
C GLU A 216 -8.99 12.73 -3.88
N THR A 217 -8.79 11.52 -4.42
CA THR A 217 -7.48 10.88 -4.51
C THR A 217 -6.98 10.81 -5.94
N TYR A 218 -5.64 10.85 -6.07
CA TYR A 218 -4.95 11.11 -7.34
C TYR A 218 -4.95 9.95 -8.32
N GLY A 219 -5.10 8.70 -7.84
CA GLY A 219 -4.86 7.55 -8.69
C GLY A 219 -3.37 7.36 -8.98
N HIS A 220 -3.02 7.19 -10.26
CA HIS A 220 -1.63 7.02 -10.69
C HIS A 220 -0.91 5.88 -9.97
N SER A 221 -1.64 4.74 -9.73
CA SER A 221 -0.99 3.52 -9.25
C SER A 221 0.15 3.16 -10.18
N THR A 222 1.32 2.87 -9.63
CA THR A 222 2.53 2.68 -10.43
C THR A 222 3.42 1.57 -9.91
N ILE A 223 4.21 0.99 -10.83
CA ILE A 223 5.32 0.08 -10.57
C ILE A 223 6.56 0.72 -11.16
N ILE A 224 7.59 0.94 -10.33
CA ILE A 224 8.83 1.63 -10.72
C ILE A 224 10.00 0.68 -10.49
N SER A 225 10.94 0.64 -11.45
CA SER A 225 12.20 -0.12 -11.36
C SER A 225 13.24 0.59 -10.48
N PRO A 226 14.28 -0.11 -10.06
CA PRO A 226 15.32 0.45 -9.18
C PRO A 226 16.09 1.65 -9.77
N ASP A 227 16.09 1.81 -11.09
CA ASP A 227 16.67 2.95 -11.82
C ASP A 227 15.69 4.12 -12.01
N GLY A 228 14.49 4.05 -11.42
CA GLY A 228 13.47 5.10 -11.49
C GLY A 228 12.55 5.06 -12.71
N LYS A 229 12.67 4.06 -13.60
CA LYS A 229 11.80 3.92 -14.76
C LYS A 229 10.40 3.46 -14.35
N ILE A 230 9.36 4.14 -14.85
CA ILE A 230 7.97 3.72 -14.68
C ILE A 230 7.70 2.52 -15.59
N LEU A 231 7.55 1.33 -14.99
CA LEU A 231 7.26 0.10 -15.73
C LEU A 231 5.78 -0.02 -16.09
N LYS A 232 4.90 0.40 -15.17
CA LYS A 232 3.45 0.44 -15.37
C LYS A 232 2.84 1.60 -14.60
N LEU A 233 1.82 2.21 -15.20
CA LEU A 233 1.06 3.33 -14.62
C LEU A 233 -0.41 3.20 -14.98
N LYS A 234 -1.30 3.47 -14.02
CA LYS A 234 -2.74 3.65 -14.25
C LYS A 234 -3.17 5.00 -13.71
N LYS A 235 -3.49 5.95 -14.59
CA LYS A 235 -3.84 7.33 -14.21
C LYS A 235 -5.11 7.40 -13.37
N SER A 236 -6.22 6.85 -13.85
CA SER A 236 -7.53 7.02 -13.21
C SER A 236 -8.40 5.76 -13.32
N GLY A 237 -9.53 5.74 -12.60
CA GLY A 237 -10.51 4.65 -12.58
C GLY A 237 -10.00 3.39 -11.85
N LYS A 238 -10.94 2.57 -11.40
CA LYS A 238 -10.62 1.28 -10.74
C LYS A 238 -9.98 0.30 -11.72
N GLY A 239 -9.06 -0.55 -11.23
CA GLY A 239 -8.44 -1.59 -12.05
C GLY A 239 -7.16 -2.14 -11.45
N ILE A 240 -6.38 -2.82 -12.29
CA ILE A 240 -5.08 -3.35 -11.91
C ILE A 240 -4.03 -2.95 -12.94
N ILE A 241 -2.80 -2.78 -12.48
CA ILE A 241 -1.59 -2.81 -13.28
C ILE A 241 -0.74 -3.98 -12.83
N GLN A 242 -0.01 -4.59 -13.75
CA GLN A 242 0.89 -5.68 -13.39
C GLN A 242 2.09 -5.75 -14.34
N CYS A 243 3.18 -6.30 -13.82
CA CYS A 243 4.43 -6.41 -14.53
C CYS A 243 5.20 -7.65 -14.06
N LYS A 244 5.90 -8.31 -14.98
CA LYS A 244 6.95 -9.28 -14.63
C LYS A 244 8.24 -8.50 -14.40
N ILE A 245 8.91 -8.75 -13.28
CA ILE A 245 10.15 -8.07 -12.89
C ILE A 245 11.24 -9.08 -12.59
N ASN A 246 12.50 -8.66 -12.78
CA ASN A 246 13.67 -9.39 -12.31
C ASN A 246 14.09 -8.86 -10.92
N PRO A 247 13.96 -9.62 -9.84
CA PRO A 247 14.27 -9.16 -8.49
C PRO A 247 15.73 -8.71 -8.28
N GLN A 248 16.64 -9.18 -9.12
CA GLN A 248 18.07 -8.92 -8.96
C GLN A 248 18.54 -7.57 -9.53
N GLU A 249 17.69 -6.83 -10.26
CA GLU A 249 18.09 -5.56 -10.89
C GLU A 249 18.64 -4.55 -9.88
N GLY A 250 17.94 -4.35 -8.76
CA GLY A 250 18.39 -3.41 -7.73
C GLY A 250 19.72 -3.82 -7.09
N MET A 251 19.93 -5.12 -6.88
CA MET A 251 21.19 -5.63 -6.31
C MET A 251 22.36 -5.46 -7.26
N LYS A 252 22.13 -5.55 -8.58
CA LYS A 252 23.16 -5.25 -9.59
C LYS A 252 23.53 -3.78 -9.57
N LEU A 253 22.54 -2.87 -9.53
CA LEU A 253 22.77 -1.42 -9.47
C LEU A 253 23.56 -1.01 -8.22
N ARG A 254 23.31 -1.62 -7.05
CA ARG A 254 24.09 -1.36 -5.82
C ARG A 254 25.56 -1.70 -5.94
N LYS A 255 25.92 -2.70 -6.76
CA LYS A 255 27.32 -3.04 -7.04
C LYS A 255 27.99 -2.02 -7.96
N ILE A 256 27.23 -1.45 -8.91
CA ILE A 256 27.73 -0.48 -9.88
C ILE A 256 27.82 0.92 -9.26
N ILE A 257 26.85 1.27 -8.41
CA ILE A 257 26.74 2.60 -7.78
C ILE A 257 26.67 2.37 -6.25
N PRO A 258 27.80 2.24 -5.54
CA PRO A 258 27.82 1.91 -4.11
C PRO A 258 27.54 3.15 -3.24
N SER A 259 26.25 3.53 -3.13
CA SER A 259 25.78 4.70 -2.36
C SER A 259 24.88 4.36 -1.16
N LEU A 260 24.80 3.06 -0.80
CA LEU A 260 24.02 2.56 0.35
C LEU A 260 24.88 2.03 1.46
#